data_05bb31fcae0471f94c5d83576377cc19
#
_entry.id   05bb31fcae0471f94c5d83576377cc19
#
_cell.length_a   1.000
_cell.length_b   1.000
_cell.length_c   1.000
_cell.angle_alpha   90.00
_cell.angle_beta   90.00
_cell.angle_gamma   90.00
#
_symmetry.space_group_name_H-M   'P 1'
#
loop_
_entity.id
_entity.type
_entity.pdbx_description
1 polymer ?
#
loop_
_entity_poly.entity_id
_entity_poly.type
_entity_poly.pdbx_seq_one_letter_code
_entity_poly.pdbx_strand_id
1 'polypeptide(L)'
;MQVQVIVSQTLEGEVSTYVCKNNHVANLWYIDQTLESAREYLNGYEYDEHDPEFGKLQQLIEDLETGHYDGVARMAWDAWMVLCDIIKDDQPEGLEIECYQATVLEDWQVSK
;
A
#
# COMPACT_ATOMS: atom_id res chain seq x y z
N MET A 1 22.29 8.91 1.62
CA MET A 1 20.94 9.12 2.18
C MET A 1 20.04 7.93 1.83
N GLN A 2 19.39 7.36 2.80
CA GLN A 2 18.48 6.22 2.57
C GLN A 2 17.07 6.72 2.33
N VAL A 3 16.43 6.17 1.31
CA VAL A 3 15.05 6.48 0.95
C VAL A 3 14.25 5.20 0.76
N GLN A 4 12.93 5.30 0.75
CA GLN A 4 12.04 4.21 0.38
C GLN A 4 11.51 4.46 -1.02
N VAL A 5 11.55 3.43 -1.86
CA VAL A 5 11.03 3.51 -3.23
C VAL A 5 9.84 2.55 -3.36
N ILE A 6 8.69 3.10 -3.70
CA ILE A 6 7.48 2.31 -3.92
C ILE A 6 7.25 2.21 -5.42
N VAL A 7 7.09 1.00 -5.91
CA VAL A 7 6.79 0.72 -7.32
C VAL A 7 5.41 0.09 -7.40
N SER A 8 4.51 0.72 -8.13
CA SER A 8 3.15 0.26 -8.35
C SER A 8 2.97 -0.04 -9.83
N GLN A 9 2.45 -1.23 -10.14
CA GLN A 9 2.21 -1.67 -11.51
C GLN A 9 0.76 -2.10 -11.69
N THR A 10 0.12 -1.65 -12.77
CA THR A 10 -1.24 -2.06 -13.13
C THR A 10 -1.21 -3.33 -13.99
N LEU A 11 -2.39 -3.94 -14.17
CA LEU A 11 -2.53 -5.11 -15.05
C LEU A 11 -2.15 -4.81 -16.50
N GLU A 12 -2.32 -3.57 -16.94
CA GLU A 12 -1.93 -3.12 -18.29
C GLU A 12 -0.42 -2.90 -18.42
N GLY A 13 0.33 -3.06 -17.33
CA GLY A 13 1.77 -2.88 -17.32
C GLY A 13 2.23 -1.44 -17.09
N GLU A 14 1.32 -0.54 -16.72
CA GLU A 14 1.65 0.83 -16.39
C GLU A 14 2.36 0.88 -15.04
N VAL A 15 3.54 1.47 -14.99
CA VAL A 15 4.39 1.51 -13.80
C VAL A 15 4.48 2.93 -13.26
N SER A 16 4.25 3.08 -11.96
CA SER A 16 4.46 4.33 -11.24
C SER A 16 5.49 4.11 -10.14
N THR A 17 6.41 5.04 -10.00
CA THR A 17 7.48 4.97 -9.01
C THR A 17 7.43 6.20 -8.11
N TYR A 18 7.43 5.97 -6.80
CA TYR A 18 7.40 7.03 -5.79
C TYR A 18 8.64 6.93 -4.92
N VAL A 19 9.39 8.01 -4.84
CA VAL A 19 10.58 8.09 -3.98
C VAL A 19 10.18 8.81 -2.69
N CYS A 20 10.17 8.09 -1.59
CA CYS A 20 9.78 8.61 -0.29
C CYS A 20 11.04 8.94 0.52
N LYS A 21 11.12 10.14 1.05
CA LYS A 21 12.34 10.60 1.76
C LYS A 21 12.66 9.79 3.01
N ASN A 22 11.66 9.11 3.59
CA ASN A 22 11.84 8.28 4.77
C ASN A 22 10.70 7.27 4.92
N ASN A 23 10.77 6.42 5.93
CA ASN A 23 9.77 5.40 6.24
C ASN A 23 8.40 6.00 6.55
N HIS A 24 8.36 7.15 7.19
CA HIS A 24 7.10 7.80 7.55
C HIS A 24 6.29 8.17 6.30
N VAL A 25 6.94 8.76 5.30
CA VAL A 25 6.28 9.13 4.04
C VAL A 25 5.80 7.88 3.29
N ALA A 26 6.60 6.82 3.25
CA ALA A 26 6.20 5.56 2.65
C ALA A 26 5.00 4.95 3.37
N ASN A 27 4.99 5.01 4.71
CA ASN A 27 3.87 4.54 5.52
C ASN A 27 2.58 5.27 5.17
N LEU A 28 2.63 6.60 5.06
CA LEU A 28 1.46 7.41 4.67
C LEU A 28 0.94 7.02 3.28
N TRP A 29 1.83 6.79 2.34
CA TRP A 29 1.44 6.35 1.00
C TRP A 29 0.68 5.02 1.03
N TYR A 30 1.18 4.03 1.77
CA TYR A 30 0.51 2.73 1.90
C TYR A 30 -0.84 2.84 2.59
N ILE A 31 -0.94 3.67 3.61
CA ILE A 31 -2.22 3.91 4.32
C ILE A 31 -3.23 4.48 3.33
N ASP A 32 -2.87 5.52 2.59
CA ASP A 32 -3.76 6.14 1.62
C ASP A 32 -4.18 5.16 0.53
N GLN A 33 -3.25 4.39 -0.02
CA GLN A 33 -3.55 3.42 -1.06
C GLN A 33 -4.47 2.31 -0.55
N THR A 34 -4.19 1.79 0.65
CA THR A 34 -5.01 0.73 1.24
C THR A 34 -6.43 1.23 1.55
N LEU A 35 -6.55 2.45 2.08
CA LEU A 35 -7.85 3.09 2.32
C LEU A 35 -8.65 3.25 1.03
N GLU A 36 -8.02 3.77 -0.01
CA GLU A 36 -8.66 3.98 -1.30
C GLU A 36 -9.19 2.66 -1.85
N SER A 37 -8.35 1.64 -1.90
CA SER A 37 -8.71 0.32 -2.42
C SER A 37 -9.77 -0.36 -1.56
N ALA A 38 -9.65 -0.30 -0.24
CA ALA A 38 -10.64 -0.89 0.68
C ALA A 38 -12.02 -0.24 0.52
N ARG A 39 -12.06 1.08 0.38
CA ARG A 39 -13.31 1.82 0.14
C ARG A 39 -13.94 1.47 -1.19
N GLU A 40 -13.14 1.29 -2.24
CA GLU A 40 -13.64 0.86 -3.55
C GLU A 40 -14.31 -0.51 -3.46
N TYR A 41 -13.71 -1.48 -2.79
CA TYR A 41 -14.32 -2.79 -2.58
C TYR A 41 -15.56 -2.73 -1.70
N LEU A 42 -15.55 -1.91 -0.66
CA LEU A 42 -16.69 -1.77 0.24
C LEU A 42 -17.88 -1.11 -0.44
N ASN A 43 -17.65 -0.06 -1.24
CA ASN A 43 -18.69 0.73 -1.90
C ASN A 43 -19.07 0.17 -3.27
N GLY A 44 -18.28 -0.77 -3.80
CA GLY A 44 -18.63 -1.51 -5.01
C GLY A 44 -19.75 -2.51 -4.76
N TYR A 45 -20.21 -3.16 -5.81
CA TYR A 45 -21.30 -4.13 -5.71
C TYR A 45 -20.79 -5.56 -5.48
N GLU A 46 -19.50 -5.72 -5.10
CA GLU A 46 -18.90 -7.04 -4.90
C GLU A 46 -19.31 -7.70 -3.58
N TYR A 47 -19.51 -6.90 -2.54
CA TYR A 47 -19.86 -7.37 -1.22
C TYR A 47 -21.11 -6.67 -0.74
N ASP A 48 -22.03 -7.46 -0.18
CA ASP A 48 -23.21 -6.94 0.47
C ASP A 48 -23.01 -6.94 2.00
N GLU A 49 -23.83 -6.21 2.73
CA GLU A 49 -23.68 -6.06 4.19
C GLU A 49 -23.78 -7.37 4.98
N HIS A 50 -24.25 -8.45 4.34
CA HIS A 50 -24.38 -9.77 4.95
C HIS A 50 -23.14 -10.64 4.71
N ASP A 51 -22.25 -10.24 3.81
CA ASP A 51 -21.02 -10.96 3.56
C ASP A 51 -20.01 -10.74 4.69
N PRO A 52 -19.29 -11.80 5.17
CA PRO A 52 -18.26 -11.62 6.20
C PRO A 52 -17.17 -10.63 5.79
N GLU A 53 -16.85 -10.57 4.51
CA GLU A 53 -15.85 -9.66 3.95
C GLU A 53 -16.22 -8.19 4.15
N PHE A 54 -17.50 -7.87 4.09
CA PHE A 54 -17.99 -6.50 4.28
C PHE A 54 -17.61 -5.96 5.66
N GLY A 55 -17.87 -6.74 6.71
CA GLY A 55 -17.51 -6.37 8.08
C GLY A 55 -16.00 -6.25 8.27
N LYS A 56 -15.22 -7.14 7.62
CA LYS A 56 -13.74 -7.10 7.68
C LYS A 56 -13.21 -5.86 6.99
N LEU A 57 -13.79 -5.48 5.85
CA LEU A 57 -13.40 -4.25 5.14
C LEU A 57 -13.71 -3.00 5.97
N GLN A 58 -14.89 -2.95 6.61
CA GLN A 58 -15.24 -1.85 7.51
C GLN A 58 -14.26 -1.74 8.66
N GLN A 59 -13.87 -2.87 9.26
CA GLN A 59 -12.93 -2.89 10.37
C GLN A 59 -11.54 -2.43 9.92
N LEU A 60 -11.07 -2.86 8.75
CA LEU A 60 -9.79 -2.44 8.21
C LEU A 60 -9.77 -0.92 7.98
N ILE A 61 -10.83 -0.38 7.39
CA ILE A 61 -10.96 1.06 7.16
C ILE A 61 -10.91 1.83 8.48
N GLU A 62 -11.65 1.37 9.48
CA GLU A 62 -11.64 2.00 10.81
C GLU A 62 -10.25 1.94 11.43
N ASP A 63 -9.57 0.81 11.36
CA ASP A 63 -8.21 0.65 11.89
C ASP A 63 -7.23 1.60 11.23
N LEU A 64 -7.35 1.79 9.90
CA LEU A 64 -6.50 2.72 9.16
C LEU A 64 -6.79 4.18 9.54
N GLU A 65 -8.06 4.53 9.66
CA GLU A 65 -8.49 5.90 10.00
C GLU A 65 -8.14 6.29 11.43
N THR A 66 -8.11 5.31 12.35
CA THR A 66 -7.78 5.56 13.76
C THR A 66 -6.29 5.48 14.07
N GLY A 67 -5.45 5.23 13.08
CA GLY A 67 -3.99 5.21 13.24
C GLY A 67 -3.42 3.88 13.73
N HIS A 68 -4.16 2.79 13.63
CA HIS A 68 -3.69 1.45 14.06
C HIS A 68 -2.42 1.01 13.33
N TYR A 69 -2.27 1.43 12.07
CA TYR A 69 -1.13 1.11 11.22
C TYR A 69 -0.12 2.25 11.09
N ASP A 70 -0.28 3.30 11.88
CA ASP A 70 0.68 4.40 11.86
C ASP A 70 2.03 3.96 12.44
N GLY A 71 3.10 4.51 11.88
CA GLY A 71 4.44 4.21 12.34
C GLY A 71 5.40 3.97 11.19
N VAL A 72 5.81 2.72 11.00
CA VAL A 72 6.78 2.36 9.96
C VAL A 72 6.09 1.78 8.74
N ALA A 73 6.71 1.93 7.57
CA ALA A 73 6.18 1.44 6.29
C ALA A 73 5.77 -0.04 6.32
N ARG A 74 6.44 -0.85 7.12
CA ARG A 74 6.10 -2.26 7.27
C ARG A 74 4.71 -2.48 7.85
N MET A 75 4.28 -1.65 8.80
CA MET A 75 2.93 -1.77 9.40
C MET A 75 1.86 -1.49 8.35
N ALA A 76 2.07 -0.47 7.54
CA ALA A 76 1.16 -0.13 6.46
C ALA A 76 1.18 -1.18 5.34
N TRP A 77 2.32 -1.81 5.08
CA TRP A 77 2.41 -2.97 4.20
C TRP A 77 1.56 -4.13 4.72
N ASP A 78 1.59 -4.37 6.05
CA ASP A 78 0.77 -5.39 6.68
C ASP A 78 -0.73 -5.10 6.46
N ALA A 79 -1.15 -3.82 6.51
CA ALA A 79 -2.52 -3.43 6.20
C ALA A 79 -2.90 -3.80 4.76
N TRP A 80 -2.02 -3.55 3.79
CA TRP A 80 -2.22 -3.95 2.40
C TRP A 80 -2.39 -5.47 2.28
N MET A 81 -1.57 -6.25 3.01
CA MET A 81 -1.68 -7.71 3.02
C MET A 81 -2.99 -8.18 3.66
N VAL A 82 -3.48 -7.50 4.69
CA VAL A 82 -4.79 -7.78 5.27
C VAL A 82 -5.90 -7.57 4.23
N LEU A 83 -5.82 -6.50 3.46
CA LEU A 83 -6.76 -6.25 2.36
C LEU A 83 -6.73 -7.40 1.33
N CYS A 84 -5.54 -7.83 0.93
CA CYS A 84 -5.39 -8.96 0.01
C CYS A 84 -6.06 -10.23 0.54
N ASP A 85 -5.90 -10.51 1.83
CA ASP A 85 -6.53 -11.67 2.48
C ASP A 85 -8.05 -11.58 2.51
N ILE A 86 -8.58 -10.41 2.81
CA ILE A 86 -10.04 -10.18 2.88
C ILE A 86 -10.68 -10.43 1.52
N ILE A 87 -10.12 -9.85 0.46
CA ILE A 87 -10.68 -9.97 -0.89
C ILE A 87 -10.23 -11.21 -1.63
N LYS A 88 -9.29 -11.98 -1.05
CA LYS A 88 -8.71 -13.19 -1.64
C LYS A 88 -8.09 -12.94 -3.00
N ASP A 89 -7.36 -11.83 -3.11
CA ASP A 89 -6.66 -11.42 -4.32
C ASP A 89 -5.32 -10.82 -3.93
N ASP A 90 -4.24 -11.30 -4.53
CA ASP A 90 -2.89 -10.81 -4.26
C ASP A 90 -2.64 -9.41 -4.85
N GLN A 91 -3.50 -8.98 -5.76
CA GLN A 91 -3.37 -7.71 -6.47
C GLN A 91 -4.69 -6.93 -6.42
N PRO A 92 -5.03 -6.33 -5.26
CA PRO A 92 -6.24 -5.51 -5.16
C PRO A 92 -6.31 -4.47 -6.27
N GLU A 93 -7.45 -4.39 -6.95
CA GLU A 93 -7.67 -3.54 -8.13
C GLU A 93 -6.66 -3.79 -9.26
N GLY A 94 -6.03 -4.97 -9.30
CA GLY A 94 -5.01 -5.29 -10.28
C GLY A 94 -3.66 -4.61 -10.03
N LEU A 95 -3.45 -4.05 -8.82
CA LEU A 95 -2.21 -3.37 -8.46
C LEU A 95 -1.21 -4.31 -7.83
N GLU A 96 -0.01 -4.36 -8.40
CA GLU A 96 1.15 -5.00 -7.79
C GLU A 96 2.02 -3.90 -7.19
N ILE A 97 2.25 -3.96 -5.88
CA ILE A 97 2.99 -2.92 -5.15
C ILE A 97 4.19 -3.54 -4.48
N GLU A 98 5.36 -2.93 -4.69
CA GLU A 98 6.61 -3.32 -4.04
C GLU A 98 7.26 -2.11 -3.41
N CYS A 99 8.00 -2.33 -2.32
CA CYS A 99 8.72 -1.28 -1.63
C CYS A 99 10.18 -1.71 -1.43
N TYR A 100 11.09 -0.83 -1.82
CA TYR A 100 12.53 -1.07 -1.71
C TYR A 100 13.19 0.04 -0.92
N GLN A 101 14.23 -0.32 -0.17
CA GLN A 101 15.14 0.65 0.39
C GLN A 101 16.23 0.95 -0.64
N ALA A 102 16.50 2.23 -0.85
CA ALA A 102 17.48 2.68 -1.83
C ALA A 102 18.40 3.75 -1.24
N THR A 103 19.59 3.88 -1.79
CA THR A 103 20.56 4.90 -1.39
C THR A 103 20.58 5.98 -2.44
N VAL A 104 20.42 7.24 -2.02
CA VAL A 104 20.60 8.39 -2.91
C VAL A 104 22.09 8.70 -2.99
N LEU A 105 22.64 8.68 -4.20
CA LEU A 105 24.00 9.07 -4.46
C LEU A 105 24.04 10.56 -4.77
N GLU A 106 24.70 11.34 -3.90
CA GLU A 106 24.85 12.77 -4.11
C GLU A 106 26.05 13.10 -5.01
N ASP A 107 26.98 12.19 -5.09
CA ASP A 107 28.17 12.30 -5.92
C ASP A 107 28.66 10.91 -6.28
N TRP A 108 29.36 10.82 -7.39
CA TRP A 108 29.97 9.57 -7.84
C TRP A 108 31.20 9.84 -8.68
N GLN A 109 32.27 9.14 -8.40
CA GLN A 109 33.50 9.20 -9.20
C GLN A 109 33.71 7.89 -9.94
N VAL A 110 33.99 7.99 -11.24
CA VAL A 110 34.28 6.81 -12.05
C VAL A 110 35.62 6.22 -11.64
N SER A 111 35.59 4.94 -11.28
CA SER A 111 36.83 4.20 -10.97
C SER A 111 37.66 3.98 -12.22
N LYS A 112 38.96 4.13 -12.08
CA LYS A 112 39.91 3.92 -13.20
C LYS A 112 40.53 2.54 -13.11
#